data_0bd8e51ede6d85b30ee1bd508145c005
#
_entry.id   0bd8e51ede6d85b30ee1bd508145c005
#
_cell.length_a   1.000
_cell.length_b   1.000
_cell.length_c   1.000
_cell.angle_alpha   90.00
_cell.angle_beta   90.00
_cell.angle_gamma   90.00
#
_symmetry.space_group_name_H-M   'P 1'
#
loop_
_entity.id
_entity.type
_entity.pdbx_description
1 polymer ?
#
loop_
_entity_poly.entity_id
_entity_poly.type
_entity_poly.pdbx_seq_one_letter_code
_entity_poly.pdbx_strand_id
1 'polypeptide(L)'
;VYAEDEMLPLSGLQHLAYCERQWALIHLEQLWAESFDTVHGELFHERAHLEGYSVSGGVRSERGYRLVSHRLGIAGVADIVEFSGGSAAGAAGSTGSVRPVEYKVGKPKVEDWDRVQLCAQAMCLEEMLGCVVGQGDLFYGATRRRERVDIVDDLRQRVSTLALRMHELFELGKTPAAIAGSKCKRCSLADVCLPEAFGRDVRSYWKEAGF
;
A
#
# COMPACT_ATOMS: atom_id res chain seq x y z
N VAL A 1 16.56 4.00 12.13
CA VAL A 1 16.52 4.93 10.97
C VAL A 1 17.19 4.21 9.83
N TYR A 2 16.49 4.04 8.72
CA TYR A 2 16.95 3.30 7.55
C TYR A 2 17.69 4.23 6.58
N ALA A 3 18.70 3.71 5.88
CA ALA A 3 19.40 4.40 4.80
C ALA A 3 18.60 4.36 3.49
N GLU A 4 19.02 5.12 2.47
CA GLU A 4 18.28 5.20 1.19
C GLU A 4 18.23 3.86 0.45
N ASP A 5 19.28 3.06 0.53
CA ASP A 5 19.40 1.74 -0.10
C ASP A 5 18.64 0.63 0.66
N GLU A 6 18.16 0.94 1.87
CA GLU A 6 17.34 0.03 2.67
C GLU A 6 15.83 0.27 2.49
N MET A 7 15.43 1.26 1.67
CA MET A 7 14.02 1.60 1.49
C MET A 7 13.25 0.52 0.76
N LEU A 8 12.15 0.07 1.37
CA LEU A 8 11.22 -0.85 0.74
C LEU A 8 9.99 -0.11 0.15
N PRO A 9 9.32 -0.68 -0.87
CA PRO A 9 8.17 -0.04 -1.49
C PRO A 9 7.02 0.17 -0.49
N LEU A 10 6.50 1.40 -0.38
CA LEU A 10 5.35 1.74 0.48
C LEU A 10 4.12 0.89 0.16
N SER A 11 3.86 0.61 -1.13
CA SER A 11 2.77 -0.28 -1.57
C SER A 11 2.91 -1.71 -1.03
N GLY A 12 4.12 -2.13 -0.67
CA GLY A 12 4.39 -3.42 -0.04
C GLY A 12 3.64 -3.61 1.27
N LEU A 13 3.35 -2.53 2.02
CA LEU A 13 2.56 -2.60 3.25
C LEU A 13 1.14 -3.11 3.02
N GLN A 14 0.49 -2.70 1.92
CA GLN A 14 -0.83 -3.21 1.55
C GLN A 14 -0.78 -4.70 1.20
N HIS A 15 0.24 -5.11 0.43
CA HIS A 15 0.44 -6.52 0.08
C HIS A 15 0.69 -7.38 1.32
N LEU A 16 1.51 -6.87 2.26
CA LEU A 16 1.82 -7.57 3.50
C LEU A 16 0.59 -7.66 4.42
N ALA A 17 -0.18 -6.58 4.54
CA ALA A 17 -1.44 -6.56 5.29
C ALA A 17 -2.44 -7.58 4.74
N TYR A 18 -2.46 -7.77 3.42
CA TYR A 18 -3.26 -8.80 2.78
C TYR A 18 -2.74 -10.20 3.08
N CYS A 19 -1.45 -10.47 2.82
CA CYS A 19 -0.84 -11.78 3.01
C CYS A 19 0.69 -11.71 2.94
N GLU A 20 1.40 -12.20 3.97
CA GLU A 20 2.87 -12.25 3.98
C GLU A 20 3.45 -12.99 2.75
N ARG A 21 2.83 -14.11 2.37
CA ARG A 21 3.27 -14.86 1.19
C ARG A 21 3.03 -14.10 -0.11
N GLN A 22 1.90 -13.38 -0.26
CA GLN A 22 1.67 -12.53 -1.43
C GLN A 22 2.76 -11.46 -1.54
N TRP A 23 3.07 -10.81 -0.42
CA TRP A 23 4.15 -9.84 -0.35
C TRP A 23 5.48 -10.46 -0.79
N ALA A 24 5.85 -11.61 -0.25
CA ALA A 24 7.12 -12.27 -0.58
C ALA A 24 7.18 -12.70 -2.06
N LEU A 25 6.09 -13.25 -2.60
CA LEU A 25 6.03 -13.60 -4.02
C LEU A 25 6.24 -12.39 -4.93
N ILE A 26 5.69 -11.22 -4.57
CA ILE A 26 5.85 -9.98 -5.34
C ILE A 26 7.25 -9.37 -5.14
N HIS A 27 7.71 -9.24 -3.89
CA HIS A 27 8.86 -8.39 -3.57
C HIS A 27 10.18 -9.16 -3.41
N LEU A 28 10.15 -10.46 -3.08
CA LEU A 28 11.34 -11.31 -3.02
C LEU A 28 11.51 -12.14 -4.28
N GLU A 29 10.47 -12.84 -4.69
CA GLU A 29 10.49 -13.72 -5.88
C GLU A 29 10.26 -12.95 -7.19
N GLN A 30 9.86 -11.67 -7.10
CA GLN A 30 9.56 -10.81 -8.25
C GLN A 30 8.53 -11.41 -9.22
N LEU A 31 7.59 -12.19 -8.67
CA LEU A 31 6.51 -12.77 -9.44
C LEU A 31 5.39 -11.75 -9.61
N TRP A 32 5.11 -11.40 -10.83
CA TRP A 32 4.01 -10.53 -11.21
C TRP A 32 3.01 -11.31 -12.06
N ALA A 33 1.78 -11.37 -11.64
CA ALA A 33 0.69 -11.92 -12.45
C ALA A 33 -0.19 -10.78 -12.95
N GLU A 34 -0.23 -10.59 -14.26
CA GLU A 34 -1.18 -9.68 -14.88
C GLU A 34 -2.60 -10.22 -14.68
N SER A 35 -3.44 -9.44 -14.05
CA SER A 35 -4.88 -9.67 -13.97
C SER A 35 -5.59 -8.46 -14.53
N PHE A 36 -6.86 -8.60 -14.90
CA PHE A 36 -7.68 -7.47 -15.34
C PHE A 36 -7.66 -6.32 -14.32
N ASP A 37 -7.66 -6.64 -13.03
CA ASP A 37 -7.64 -5.66 -11.95
C ASP A 37 -6.27 -4.97 -11.81
N THR A 38 -5.14 -5.67 -12.05
CA THR A 38 -3.80 -5.09 -11.99
C THR A 38 -3.55 -4.17 -13.18
N VAL A 39 -3.89 -4.57 -14.40
CA VAL A 39 -3.75 -3.73 -15.61
C VAL A 39 -4.65 -2.48 -15.53
N HIS A 40 -5.88 -2.64 -15.07
CA HIS A 40 -6.77 -1.49 -14.84
C HIS A 40 -6.26 -0.56 -13.74
N GLY A 41 -5.66 -1.14 -12.69
CA GLY A 41 -4.99 -0.40 -11.61
C GLY A 41 -3.86 0.46 -12.14
N GLU A 42 -2.95 -0.09 -12.92
CA GLU A 42 -1.82 0.63 -13.53
C GLU A 42 -2.28 1.81 -14.38
N LEU A 43 -3.22 1.59 -15.32
CA LEU A 43 -3.78 2.65 -16.17
C LEU A 43 -4.48 3.76 -15.35
N PHE A 44 -5.07 3.41 -14.21
CA PHE A 44 -5.73 4.36 -13.32
C PHE A 44 -4.70 5.20 -12.54
N HIS A 45 -3.64 4.55 -12.06
CA HIS A 45 -2.51 5.21 -11.38
C HIS A 45 -1.67 6.05 -12.34
N GLU A 46 -1.41 5.60 -13.57
CA GLU A 46 -0.72 6.42 -14.59
C GLU A 46 -1.37 7.79 -14.77
N ARG A 47 -2.70 7.86 -14.79
CA ARG A 47 -3.42 9.14 -14.89
C ARG A 47 -3.30 10.00 -13.63
N ALA A 48 -3.20 9.38 -12.46
CA ALA A 48 -2.98 10.07 -11.19
C ALA A 48 -1.53 10.52 -11.02
N HIS A 49 -0.56 9.76 -11.58
CA HIS A 49 0.87 10.03 -11.50
C HIS A 49 1.40 11.01 -12.55
N LEU A 50 0.58 11.49 -13.48
CA LEU A 50 1.01 12.61 -14.34
C LEU A 50 1.35 13.79 -13.44
N GLU A 51 2.66 14.05 -13.30
CA GLU A 51 3.18 15.15 -12.47
C GLU A 51 2.47 16.46 -12.80
N GLY A 52 1.99 17.12 -11.78
CA GLY A 52 1.29 18.39 -11.95
C GLY A 52 0.60 18.81 -10.67
N TYR A 53 0.29 20.07 -10.60
CA TYR A 53 -0.53 20.61 -9.54
C TYR A 53 -1.75 21.34 -10.10
N SER A 54 -2.80 21.38 -9.33
CA SER A 54 -3.99 22.21 -9.61
C SER A 54 -4.37 22.96 -8.34
N VAL A 55 -4.95 24.14 -8.51
CA VAL A 55 -5.49 24.94 -7.39
C VAL A 55 -6.98 25.17 -7.64
N SER A 56 -7.81 24.75 -6.70
CA SER A 56 -9.26 24.94 -6.78
C SER A 56 -9.81 25.13 -5.37
N GLY A 57 -10.65 26.16 -5.17
CA GLY A 57 -11.30 26.41 -3.88
C GLY A 57 -10.35 26.62 -2.71
N GLY A 58 -9.13 27.15 -2.94
CA GLY A 58 -8.11 27.32 -1.91
C GLY A 58 -7.37 26.05 -1.52
N VAL A 59 -7.58 24.93 -2.25
CA VAL A 59 -6.86 23.67 -2.11
C VAL A 59 -5.90 23.51 -3.28
N ARG A 60 -4.62 23.30 -2.98
CA ARG A 60 -3.60 22.91 -3.93
C ARG A 60 -3.49 21.40 -3.90
N SER A 61 -3.67 20.74 -5.05
CA SER A 61 -3.55 19.29 -5.22
C SER A 61 -2.31 18.98 -6.05
N GLU A 62 -1.37 18.22 -5.51
CA GLU A 62 -0.17 17.74 -6.20
C GLU A 62 -0.33 16.26 -6.52
N ARG A 63 -0.01 15.88 -7.75
CA ARG A 63 -0.08 14.50 -8.24
C ARG A 63 1.30 13.88 -8.30
N GLY A 64 1.36 12.57 -8.11
CA GLY A 64 2.62 11.85 -8.17
C GLY A 64 3.62 12.29 -7.09
N TYR A 65 3.12 12.61 -5.89
CA TYR A 65 3.93 13.17 -4.81
C TYR A 65 4.85 12.10 -4.22
N ARG A 66 6.17 12.30 -4.30
CA ARG A 66 7.16 11.36 -3.76
C ARG A 66 7.13 11.37 -2.24
N LEU A 67 7.11 10.18 -1.66
CA LEU A 67 7.05 9.93 -0.24
C LEU A 67 8.25 9.11 0.23
N VAL A 68 8.79 9.49 1.38
CA VAL A 68 9.84 8.74 2.06
C VAL A 68 9.64 8.83 3.58
N SER A 69 9.91 7.73 4.28
CA SER A 69 10.04 7.70 5.72
C SER A 69 11.27 6.89 6.10
N HIS A 70 12.31 7.56 6.56
CA HIS A 70 13.53 6.91 7.07
C HIS A 70 13.25 6.16 8.37
N ARG A 71 12.27 6.60 9.15
CA ARG A 71 11.86 5.92 10.37
C ARG A 71 11.23 4.56 10.09
N LEU A 72 10.39 4.47 9.05
CA LEU A 72 9.71 3.24 8.66
C LEU A 72 10.50 2.42 7.62
N GLY A 73 11.52 3.00 6.99
CA GLY A 73 12.29 2.37 5.92
C GLY A 73 11.46 2.15 4.65
N ILE A 74 10.59 3.10 4.29
CA ILE A 74 9.70 2.97 3.14
C ILE A 74 9.77 4.18 2.23
N ALA A 75 9.63 3.94 0.93
CA ALA A 75 9.51 4.99 -0.09
C ALA A 75 8.42 4.63 -1.10
N GLY A 76 7.84 5.64 -1.73
CA GLY A 76 6.79 5.43 -2.73
C GLY A 76 6.28 6.74 -3.30
N VAL A 77 5.09 6.66 -3.90
CA VAL A 77 4.42 7.81 -4.53
C VAL A 77 2.97 7.83 -4.07
N ALA A 78 2.48 8.98 -3.61
CA ALA A 78 1.06 9.20 -3.40
C ALA A 78 0.41 9.66 -4.71
N ASP A 79 -0.78 9.15 -5.00
CA ASP A 79 -1.53 9.55 -6.19
C ASP A 79 -1.80 11.06 -6.17
N ILE A 80 -2.30 11.57 -5.05
CA ILE A 80 -2.52 13.00 -4.83
C ILE A 80 -2.22 13.37 -3.38
N VAL A 81 -1.64 14.54 -3.18
CA VAL A 81 -1.55 15.20 -1.88
C VAL A 81 -2.25 16.56 -1.97
N GLU A 82 -3.24 16.79 -1.14
CA GLU A 82 -4.00 18.04 -1.04
C GLU A 82 -3.44 18.91 0.10
N PHE A 83 -3.18 20.17 -0.21
CA PHE A 83 -2.73 21.19 0.73
C PHE A 83 -3.79 22.28 0.80
N SER A 84 -4.32 22.59 1.99
CA SER A 84 -5.34 23.62 2.22
C SER A 84 -4.99 24.53 3.39
N GLY A 85 -5.35 25.81 3.28
CA GLY A 85 -5.17 26.81 4.32
C GLY A 85 -3.72 27.31 4.47
N GLY A 86 -3.37 28.43 3.87
CA GLY A 86 -2.12 29.15 4.09
C GLY A 86 -1.04 28.93 3.03
N SER A 87 -0.08 29.84 3.02
CA SER A 87 1.06 29.94 2.10
C SER A 87 1.87 28.64 2.03
N ALA A 88 2.31 28.28 0.85
CA ALA A 88 3.24 27.21 0.46
C ALA A 88 3.66 26.18 1.53
N ALA A 89 3.37 24.92 1.28
CA ALA A 89 3.85 23.77 2.07
C ALA A 89 5.34 23.94 2.46
N GLY A 90 5.63 23.90 3.76
CA GLY A 90 6.99 23.94 4.28
C GLY A 90 7.35 25.11 5.19
N ALA A 91 6.48 26.11 5.37
CA ALA A 91 6.74 27.16 6.37
C ALA A 91 6.28 26.67 7.75
N ALA A 92 7.22 26.50 8.68
CA ALA A 92 6.92 26.23 10.09
C ALA A 92 5.97 27.33 10.63
N GLY A 93 4.75 26.93 11.05
CA GLY A 93 3.75 27.87 11.59
C GLY A 93 2.51 28.11 10.72
N SER A 94 2.36 27.50 9.54
CA SER A 94 1.13 27.64 8.75
C SER A 94 0.02 26.72 9.31
N THR A 95 -1.18 27.28 9.53
CA THR A 95 -2.40 26.55 9.94
C THR A 95 -3.00 25.70 8.83
N GLY A 96 -2.22 25.32 7.82
CA GLY A 96 -2.66 24.54 6.69
C GLY A 96 -2.82 23.04 7.03
N SER A 97 -3.76 22.37 6.39
CA SER A 97 -3.89 20.91 6.48
C SER A 97 -3.31 20.23 5.25
N VAL A 98 -2.63 19.10 5.48
CA VAL A 98 -2.09 18.21 4.45
C VAL A 98 -2.91 16.94 4.47
N ARG A 99 -3.29 16.44 3.27
CA ARG A 99 -4.15 15.26 3.15
C ARG A 99 -3.74 14.41 1.95
N PRO A 100 -3.31 13.15 2.16
CA PRO A 100 -3.13 12.20 1.07
C PRO A 100 -4.48 11.72 0.54
N VAL A 101 -4.57 11.50 -0.78
CA VAL A 101 -5.72 10.91 -1.46
C VAL A 101 -5.23 9.76 -2.32
N GLU A 102 -5.62 8.55 -1.96
CA GLU A 102 -5.26 7.32 -2.64
C GLU A 102 -6.40 6.85 -3.53
N TYR A 103 -6.09 6.51 -4.78
CA TYR A 103 -7.06 6.04 -5.76
C TYR A 103 -7.09 4.51 -5.80
N LYS A 104 -8.30 3.94 -5.74
CA LYS A 104 -8.54 2.49 -5.84
C LYS A 104 -9.56 2.21 -6.93
N VAL A 105 -9.25 1.31 -7.85
CA VAL A 105 -10.14 0.95 -8.98
C VAL A 105 -11.43 0.30 -8.50
N GLY A 106 -11.34 -0.55 -7.47
CA GLY A 106 -12.45 -1.37 -6.99
C GLY A 106 -13.49 -0.63 -6.15
N LYS A 107 -14.17 -1.40 -5.28
CA LYS A 107 -15.12 -0.93 -4.28
C LYS A 107 -14.45 -0.87 -2.90
N PRO A 108 -15.01 -0.11 -1.95
CA PRO A 108 -14.59 -0.13 -0.56
C PRO A 108 -14.49 -1.56 -0.02
N LYS A 109 -13.42 -1.84 0.72
CA LYS A 109 -13.17 -3.13 1.35
C LYS A 109 -13.52 -3.07 2.84
N VAL A 110 -13.95 -4.19 3.40
CA VAL A 110 -14.20 -4.30 4.85
C VAL A 110 -12.88 -4.30 5.62
N GLU A 111 -11.87 -4.92 5.02
CA GLU A 111 -10.54 -5.06 5.59
C GLU A 111 -9.75 -3.73 5.53
N ASP A 112 -8.71 -3.62 6.36
CA ASP A 112 -7.95 -2.38 6.56
C ASP A 112 -6.82 -2.12 5.54
N TRP A 113 -6.62 -3.00 4.57
CA TRP A 113 -5.44 -2.97 3.67
C TRP A 113 -5.22 -1.63 2.96
N ASP A 114 -6.30 -1.05 2.41
CA ASP A 114 -6.23 0.25 1.71
C ASP A 114 -5.98 1.39 2.72
N ARG A 115 -6.53 1.28 3.94
CA ARG A 115 -6.32 2.25 5.03
C ARG A 115 -4.90 2.20 5.57
N VAL A 116 -4.28 1.01 5.63
CA VAL A 116 -2.87 0.83 5.99
C VAL A 116 -1.97 1.59 5.02
N GLN A 117 -2.17 1.45 3.72
CA GLN A 117 -1.39 2.17 2.71
C GLN A 117 -1.56 3.69 2.84
N LEU A 118 -2.80 4.16 2.99
CA LEU A 118 -3.10 5.58 3.16
C LEU A 118 -2.47 6.15 4.45
N CYS A 119 -2.52 5.41 5.55
CA CYS A 119 -1.89 5.81 6.80
C CYS A 119 -0.36 5.88 6.67
N ALA A 120 0.26 4.94 5.96
CA ALA A 120 1.69 4.99 5.68
C ALA A 120 2.07 6.24 4.88
N GLN A 121 1.27 6.64 3.89
CA GLN A 121 1.45 7.90 3.17
C GLN A 121 1.35 9.11 4.11
N ALA A 122 0.37 9.12 5.01
CA ALA A 122 0.23 10.17 6.02
C ALA A 122 1.46 10.27 6.92
N MET A 123 1.98 9.14 7.41
CA MET A 123 3.17 9.09 8.27
C MET A 123 4.43 9.54 7.53
N CYS A 124 4.57 9.26 6.24
CA CYS A 124 5.65 9.79 5.41
C CYS A 124 5.55 11.33 5.29
N LEU A 125 4.35 11.85 4.99
CA LEU A 125 4.11 13.29 4.90
C LEU A 125 4.41 14.01 6.21
N GLU A 126 4.05 13.42 7.35
CA GLU A 126 4.37 13.98 8.67
C GLU A 126 5.88 14.09 8.91
N GLU A 127 6.63 13.03 8.56
CA GLU A 127 8.09 13.03 8.71
C GLU A 127 8.76 14.03 7.77
N MET A 128 8.31 14.09 6.50
CA MET A 128 8.88 14.98 5.48
C MET A 128 8.58 16.46 5.72
N LEU A 129 7.38 16.76 6.20
CA LEU A 129 6.87 18.13 6.28
C LEU A 129 6.88 18.69 7.71
N GLY A 130 7.15 17.89 8.74
CA GLY A 130 7.11 18.30 10.14
C GLY A 130 5.72 18.74 10.59
N CYS A 131 4.66 18.11 10.06
CA CYS A 131 3.27 18.45 10.33
C CYS A 131 2.51 17.26 10.92
N VAL A 132 1.23 17.45 11.27
CA VAL A 132 0.33 16.36 11.66
C VAL A 132 -0.69 16.14 10.56
N VAL A 133 -0.84 14.88 10.14
CA VAL A 133 -1.83 14.46 9.14
C VAL A 133 -2.90 13.61 9.85
N GLY A 134 -3.99 14.24 10.24
CA GLY A 134 -5.07 13.58 11.00
C GLY A 134 -6.04 12.78 10.12
N GLN A 135 -6.08 13.04 8.81
CA GLN A 135 -7.03 12.43 7.89
C GLN A 135 -6.43 12.22 6.51
N GLY A 136 -6.92 11.20 5.79
CA GLY A 136 -6.71 10.97 4.38
C GLY A 136 -8.01 10.55 3.69
N ASP A 137 -8.00 10.48 2.37
CA ASP A 137 -9.16 10.05 1.59
C ASP A 137 -8.81 8.86 0.69
N LEU A 138 -9.69 7.86 0.63
CA LEU A 138 -9.68 6.78 -0.38
C LEU A 138 -10.70 7.10 -1.45
N PHE A 139 -10.28 7.18 -2.71
CA PHE A 139 -11.19 7.37 -3.83
C PHE A 139 -11.39 6.05 -4.56
N TYR A 140 -12.60 5.52 -4.52
CA TYR A 140 -12.96 4.27 -5.18
C TYR A 140 -13.59 4.52 -6.55
N GLY A 141 -12.89 4.13 -7.62
CA GLY A 141 -13.29 4.35 -9.00
C GLY A 141 -14.63 3.69 -9.37
N ALA A 142 -14.89 2.48 -8.86
CA ALA A 142 -16.13 1.76 -9.12
C ALA A 142 -17.38 2.47 -8.56
N THR A 143 -17.26 3.21 -7.47
CA THR A 143 -18.37 3.96 -6.86
C THR A 143 -18.29 5.45 -7.11
N ARG A 144 -17.15 5.95 -7.61
CA ARG A 144 -16.81 7.37 -7.77
C ARG A 144 -17.03 8.18 -6.48
N ARG A 145 -16.70 7.57 -5.34
CA ARG A 145 -16.87 8.20 -4.02
C ARG A 145 -15.54 8.26 -3.29
N ARG A 146 -15.37 9.35 -2.53
CA ARG A 146 -14.31 9.48 -1.52
C ARG A 146 -14.82 8.93 -0.20
N GLU A 147 -14.01 8.11 0.44
CA GLU A 147 -14.17 7.66 1.81
C GLU A 147 -13.10 8.35 2.66
N ARG A 148 -13.52 9.12 3.66
CA ARG A 148 -12.61 9.75 4.59
C ARG A 148 -12.15 8.74 5.63
N VAL A 149 -10.86 8.73 5.88
CA VAL A 149 -10.19 7.86 6.86
C VAL A 149 -9.49 8.72 7.90
N ASP A 150 -9.84 8.54 9.16
CA ASP A 150 -9.11 9.14 10.27
C ASP A 150 -7.82 8.36 10.54
N ILE A 151 -6.71 9.08 10.64
CA ILE A 151 -5.38 8.50 10.89
C ILE A 151 -5.18 8.41 12.41
N VAL A 152 -5.78 7.37 12.98
CA VAL A 152 -5.79 7.10 14.42
C VAL A 152 -4.55 6.31 14.86
N ASP A 153 -4.26 6.34 16.18
CA ASP A 153 -3.06 5.70 16.74
C ASP A 153 -2.98 4.20 16.49
N ASP A 154 -4.11 3.49 16.58
CA ASP A 154 -4.17 2.05 16.30
C ASP A 154 -3.72 1.72 14.85
N LEU A 155 -4.16 2.57 13.89
CA LEU A 155 -3.77 2.40 12.50
C LEU A 155 -2.28 2.72 12.28
N ARG A 156 -1.75 3.74 12.95
CA ARG A 156 -0.32 4.08 12.95
C ARG A 156 0.53 2.95 13.54
N GLN A 157 0.09 2.38 14.65
CA GLN A 157 0.74 1.23 15.27
C GLN A 157 0.74 0.02 14.33
N ARG A 158 -0.38 -0.22 13.65
CA ARG A 158 -0.51 -1.28 12.64
C ARG A 158 0.49 -1.09 11.51
N VAL A 159 0.61 0.13 10.95
CA VAL A 159 1.60 0.46 9.91
C VAL A 159 3.02 0.22 10.41
N SER A 160 3.37 0.68 11.62
CA SER A 160 4.70 0.51 12.19
C SER A 160 5.06 -0.97 12.38
N THR A 161 4.13 -1.78 12.85
CA THR A 161 4.32 -3.24 13.00
C THR A 161 4.51 -3.92 11.65
N LEU A 162 3.72 -3.54 10.64
CA LEU A 162 3.85 -4.11 9.30
C LEU A 162 5.15 -3.67 8.61
N ALA A 163 5.59 -2.42 8.80
CA ALA A 163 6.86 -1.95 8.26
C ALA A 163 8.04 -2.74 8.83
N LEU A 164 8.07 -2.92 10.16
CA LEU A 164 9.08 -3.76 10.80
C LEU A 164 9.06 -5.19 10.25
N ARG A 165 7.88 -5.79 10.16
CA ARG A 165 7.71 -7.16 9.64
C ARG A 165 8.15 -7.28 8.20
N MET A 166 7.92 -6.25 7.39
CA MET A 166 8.34 -6.19 5.99
C MET A 166 9.86 -6.25 5.85
N HIS A 167 10.58 -5.49 6.66
CA HIS A 167 12.04 -5.54 6.72
C HIS A 167 12.56 -6.89 7.21
N GLU A 168 11.98 -7.45 8.27
CA GLU A 168 12.34 -8.80 8.74
C GLU A 168 12.22 -9.86 7.64
N LEU A 169 11.12 -9.84 6.89
CA LEU A 169 10.90 -10.79 5.79
C LEU A 169 11.89 -10.56 4.65
N PHE A 170 12.22 -9.30 4.36
CA PHE A 170 13.19 -8.95 3.33
C PHE A 170 14.59 -9.46 3.69
N GLU A 171 15.05 -9.24 4.94
CA GLU A 171 16.32 -9.73 5.45
C GLU A 171 16.39 -11.26 5.49
N LEU A 172 15.29 -11.93 5.86
CA LEU A 172 15.21 -13.38 5.86
C LEU A 172 15.35 -13.98 4.46
N GLY A 173 14.91 -13.26 3.41
CA GLY A 173 14.97 -13.70 2.02
C GLY A 173 14.22 -15.01 1.74
N LYS A 174 13.19 -15.33 2.55
CA LYS A 174 12.43 -16.58 2.44
C LYS A 174 10.95 -16.33 2.32
N THR A 175 10.36 -16.92 1.30
CA THR A 175 8.92 -16.88 1.09
C THR A 175 8.19 -17.75 2.12
N PRO A 176 7.28 -17.17 2.93
CA PRO A 176 6.50 -17.93 3.90
C PRO A 176 5.66 -19.03 3.26
N ALA A 177 5.36 -20.08 4.03
CA ALA A 177 4.48 -21.16 3.59
C ALA A 177 3.07 -20.63 3.25
N ALA A 178 2.44 -21.25 2.25
CA ALA A 178 1.07 -20.91 1.91
C ALA A 178 0.09 -21.38 2.98
N ILE A 179 -0.85 -20.49 3.33
CA ILE A 179 -1.98 -20.81 4.22
C ILE A 179 -3.25 -20.53 3.44
N ALA A 180 -3.96 -21.58 3.04
CA ALA A 180 -5.23 -21.46 2.33
C ALA A 180 -6.29 -20.77 3.18
N GLY A 181 -7.08 -19.89 2.55
CA GLY A 181 -8.15 -19.15 3.23
C GLY A 181 -9.09 -18.45 2.24
N SER A 182 -10.15 -17.83 2.77
CA SER A 182 -11.17 -17.15 1.95
C SER A 182 -10.62 -16.05 1.07
N LYS A 183 -9.58 -15.35 1.53
CA LYS A 183 -8.89 -14.29 0.78
C LYS A 183 -8.20 -14.81 -0.49
N CYS A 184 -7.77 -16.08 -0.52
CA CYS A 184 -7.09 -16.67 -1.67
C CYS A 184 -7.97 -16.68 -2.94
N LYS A 185 -9.30 -16.78 -2.79
CA LYS A 185 -10.26 -16.75 -3.92
C LYS A 185 -10.23 -15.45 -4.73
N ARG A 186 -9.75 -14.36 -4.14
CA ARG A 186 -9.66 -13.04 -4.78
C ARG A 186 -8.20 -12.57 -4.93
N CYS A 187 -7.24 -13.46 -4.72
CA CYS A 187 -5.83 -13.15 -4.82
C CYS A 187 -5.37 -13.28 -6.28
N SER A 188 -4.77 -12.23 -6.85
CA SER A 188 -4.22 -12.26 -8.21
C SER A 188 -3.11 -13.29 -8.40
N LEU A 189 -2.47 -13.73 -7.31
CA LEU A 189 -1.41 -14.74 -7.34
C LEU A 189 -1.87 -16.14 -6.95
N ALA A 190 -3.18 -16.41 -6.86
CA ALA A 190 -3.70 -17.70 -6.41
C ALA A 190 -3.19 -18.87 -7.27
N ASP A 191 -3.15 -18.68 -8.59
CA ASP A 191 -2.74 -19.71 -9.56
C ASP A 191 -1.22 -20.00 -9.52
N VAL A 192 -0.42 -19.03 -9.09
CA VAL A 192 1.04 -19.20 -8.91
C VAL A 192 1.34 -19.71 -7.50
N CYS A 193 0.64 -19.18 -6.51
CA CYS A 193 0.81 -19.53 -5.10
C CYS A 193 0.36 -20.95 -4.77
N LEU A 194 -0.69 -21.46 -5.45
CA LEU A 194 -1.30 -22.78 -5.25
C LEU A 194 -1.53 -23.12 -3.76
N PRO A 195 -2.25 -22.28 -2.99
CA PRO A 195 -2.31 -22.39 -1.53
C PRO A 195 -2.92 -23.71 -1.05
N GLU A 196 -3.83 -24.33 -1.83
CA GLU A 196 -4.47 -25.59 -1.49
C GLU A 196 -3.59 -26.81 -1.77
N ALA A 197 -2.61 -26.69 -2.67
CA ALA A 197 -1.64 -27.75 -2.97
C ALA A 197 -0.45 -27.72 -1.99
N PHE A 198 -0.19 -26.59 -1.35
CA PHE A 198 0.93 -26.42 -0.44
C PHE A 198 0.76 -27.28 0.82
N GLY A 199 1.77 -28.12 1.11
CA GLY A 199 1.75 -29.03 2.26
C GLY A 199 1.06 -30.37 2.00
N ARG A 200 0.55 -30.65 0.80
CA ARG A 200 0.11 -32.00 0.42
C ARG A 200 1.34 -32.91 0.29
N ASP A 201 1.23 -34.12 0.84
CA ASP A 201 2.27 -35.12 0.65
C ASP A 201 2.27 -35.63 -0.79
N VAL A 202 3.40 -35.48 -1.47
CA VAL A 202 3.60 -35.95 -2.86
C VAL A 202 3.30 -37.44 -2.97
N ARG A 203 3.58 -38.23 -1.92
CA ARG A 203 3.29 -39.67 -1.93
C ARG A 203 1.79 -39.98 -1.95
N SER A 204 0.96 -39.18 -1.25
CA SER A 204 -0.49 -39.33 -1.31
C SER A 204 -1.02 -38.99 -2.70
N TYR A 205 -0.48 -37.95 -3.33
CA TYR A 205 -0.82 -37.59 -4.72
C TYR A 205 -0.52 -38.74 -5.71
N TRP A 206 0.65 -39.36 -5.62
CA TRP A 206 1.01 -40.49 -6.49
C TRP A 206 0.09 -41.72 -6.29
N LYS A 207 -0.28 -41.98 -5.03
CA LYS A 207 -1.25 -43.06 -4.73
C LYS A 207 -2.63 -42.79 -5.30
N GLU A 208 -3.13 -41.54 -5.21
CA GLU A 208 -4.41 -41.13 -5.78
C GLU A 208 -4.39 -41.15 -7.32
N ALA A 209 -3.25 -40.85 -7.93
CA ALA A 209 -3.05 -40.89 -9.37
C ALA A 209 -2.79 -42.28 -9.94
N GLY A 210 -2.76 -43.34 -9.08
CA GLY A 210 -2.63 -44.73 -9.53
C GLY A 210 -1.22 -45.19 -9.88
N PHE A 211 -0.19 -44.50 -9.31
CA PHE A 211 1.22 -44.87 -9.42
C PHE A 211 1.75 -45.49 -8.14
#